data_3b9f844626ee60f4de47a120a8dba086
#
_entry.id   3b9f844626ee60f4de47a120a8dba086
#
_cell.length_a   1.000
_cell.length_b   1.000
_cell.length_c   1.000
_cell.angle_alpha   90.00
_cell.angle_beta   90.00
_cell.angle_gamma   90.00
#
_symmetry.space_group_name_H-M   'P 1'
#
loop_
_entity.id
_entity.type
_entity.pdbx_description
1 polymer ?
#
loop_
_entity_poly.entity_id
_entity_poly.type
_entity_poly.pdbx_seq_one_letter_code
_entity_poly.pdbx_strand_id
1 'polypeptide(L)'
;AIGGIIALSMRGLPFSISAGIGFIALFGVAVLNGIVLLTEFNRIRKDGELDPLVIVKRGTLVRLRPVLMTAAVASLGFLPMALSNGAGAEVQKPLATVVIGGLVSATFLTLVLIPILYINRQRWILKNISKKAMMVSIILLSSSLAIAQEPINTPVNVAMDSAIRHPSVQIKHYEVQKLKQQKKSVWDPGPLLVNGEIGQINSNSDDTKLVIEQDFELPFISIRKNQAGNAAIKSATYQHKYATQRIKEEVLLTYSKLRASLTKLELLNKADSLFSNFSSKSDQQFRAGSLNSTEHAYAGIASADWAMARQEERENYMKLLDSFYSLTGLNSKHIPDLENFDPVLIYGSIDTTTSIEQHPLLLSLKEEISQNQARVLVEQAQGWPGLSIGYFNQSIQGWQRVGNNEIYFDQGDRFDGLMFGLKIPLYRNLVHGEVKSAKIGITIAEQNFDETERQLLIRLNELKLRMNTNSNKLNWYNAKGKDYARTIAEDASLRLRNGDIDYLQWTILMVKSIETQLQYIDALLHYRVAYIHYQSLTGKI
;
A
#
# COMPACT_ATOMS: atom_id res chain seq x y z
N ALA A 1 7.81 20.22 21.65
CA ALA A 1 8.37 20.76 20.40
C ALA A 1 8.78 22.23 20.53
N ILE A 2 7.92 23.13 21.05
CA ILE A 2 8.15 24.60 21.11
C ILE A 2 9.50 24.93 21.76
N GLY A 3 9.82 24.40 22.93
CA GLY A 3 11.08 24.69 23.62
C GLY A 3 12.34 24.23 22.86
N GLY A 4 12.26 23.15 22.10
CA GLY A 4 13.35 22.70 21.23
C GLY A 4 13.59 23.64 20.06
N ILE A 5 12.51 24.16 19.44
CA ILE A 5 12.60 25.15 18.35
C ILE A 5 13.18 26.48 18.86
N ILE A 6 12.70 26.96 20.00
CA ILE A 6 13.22 28.18 20.64
C ILE A 6 14.73 28.03 20.96
N ALA A 7 15.12 26.88 21.52
CA ALA A 7 16.53 26.63 21.86
C ALA A 7 17.45 26.60 20.63
N LEU A 8 16.99 26.02 19.50
CA LEU A 8 17.72 26.06 18.22
C LEU A 8 17.84 27.50 17.71
N SER A 9 16.75 28.27 17.73
CA SER A 9 16.72 29.65 17.26
C SER A 9 17.63 30.54 18.11
N MET A 10 17.60 30.41 19.44
CA MET A 10 18.47 31.19 20.35
C MET A 10 19.96 30.91 20.15
N ARG A 11 20.31 29.73 19.63
CA ARG A 11 21.71 29.33 19.35
C ARG A 11 22.11 29.49 17.89
N GLY A 12 21.25 30.02 17.04
CA GLY A 12 21.51 30.20 15.61
C GLY A 12 21.75 28.89 14.85
N LEU A 13 21.21 27.74 15.33
CA LEU A 13 21.41 26.43 14.71
C LEU A 13 20.27 26.11 13.72
N PRO A 14 20.59 25.63 12.51
CA PRO A 14 19.56 25.26 11.54
C PRO A 14 18.81 24.00 11.97
N PHE A 15 17.57 23.85 11.47
CA PHE A 15 16.81 22.63 11.66
C PHE A 15 17.38 21.52 10.76
N SER A 16 18.18 20.63 11.35
CA SER A 16 18.85 19.52 10.69
C SER A 16 18.14 18.19 10.96
N ILE A 17 18.50 17.14 10.21
CA ILE A 17 18.00 15.77 10.43
C ILE A 17 18.28 15.30 11.87
N SER A 18 19.45 15.64 12.41
CA SER A 18 19.83 15.35 13.81
C SER A 18 18.97 16.09 14.84
N ALA A 19 18.55 17.32 14.56
CA ALA A 19 17.55 18.01 15.36
C ALA A 19 16.20 17.27 15.35
N GLY A 20 15.78 16.73 14.19
CA GLY A 20 14.59 15.90 14.05
C GLY A 20 14.63 14.65 14.94
N ILE A 21 15.75 13.94 14.98
CA ILE A 21 15.96 12.79 15.87
C ILE A 21 15.85 13.22 17.34
N GLY A 22 16.38 14.40 17.69
CA GLY A 22 16.24 14.99 19.04
C GLY A 22 14.79 15.22 19.43
N PHE A 23 13.92 15.64 18.50
CA PHE A 23 12.48 15.77 18.75
C PHE A 23 11.80 14.42 18.99
N ILE A 24 12.15 13.36 18.27
CA ILE A 24 11.60 12.02 18.50
C ILE A 24 11.92 11.53 19.92
N ALA A 25 13.17 11.66 20.35
CA ALA A 25 13.60 11.31 21.70
C ALA A 25 12.85 12.13 22.77
N LEU A 26 12.72 13.44 22.54
CA LEU A 26 11.98 14.36 23.42
C LEU A 26 10.52 13.97 23.59
N PHE A 27 9.83 13.59 22.50
CA PHE A 27 8.42 13.19 22.56
C PHE A 27 8.22 11.95 23.45
N GLY A 28 9.10 10.95 23.35
CA GLY A 28 9.04 9.76 24.20
C GLY A 28 9.09 10.11 25.70
N VAL A 29 10.05 10.93 26.10
CA VAL A 29 10.23 11.33 27.51
C VAL A 29 9.09 12.24 28.00
N ALA A 30 8.63 13.18 27.17
CA ALA A 30 7.57 14.11 27.55
C ALA A 30 6.22 13.41 27.77
N VAL A 31 5.87 12.45 26.88
CA VAL A 31 4.65 11.64 27.00
C VAL A 31 4.70 10.76 28.24
N LEU A 32 5.82 10.11 28.51
CA LEU A 32 6.01 9.25 29.67
C LEU A 32 5.77 10.03 30.99
N ASN A 33 6.38 11.21 31.13
CA ASN A 33 6.22 12.06 32.30
C ASN A 33 4.74 12.49 32.50
N GLY A 34 4.02 12.81 31.41
CA GLY A 34 2.61 13.15 31.45
C GLY A 34 1.72 11.99 31.90
N ILE A 35 1.94 10.79 31.37
CA ILE A 35 1.20 9.57 31.74
C ILE A 35 1.42 9.23 33.20
N VAL A 36 2.67 9.28 33.68
CA VAL A 36 3.01 8.96 35.07
C VAL A 36 2.33 9.93 36.05
N LEU A 37 2.24 11.22 35.73
CA LEU A 37 1.57 12.21 36.57
C LEU A 37 0.05 11.98 36.62
N LEU A 38 -0.57 11.72 35.47
CA LEU A 38 -2.01 11.42 35.39
C LEU A 38 -2.37 10.11 36.10
N THR A 39 -1.51 9.10 36.02
CA THR A 39 -1.69 7.82 36.72
C THR A 39 -1.69 8.03 38.23
N GLU A 40 -0.81 8.91 38.74
CA GLU A 40 -0.76 9.25 40.17
C GLU A 40 -2.04 9.99 40.62
N PHE A 41 -2.54 10.93 39.83
CA PHE A 41 -3.84 11.59 40.12
C PHE A 41 -4.98 10.59 40.18
N ASN A 42 -5.02 9.65 39.23
CA ASN A 42 -6.05 8.61 39.19
C ASN A 42 -5.91 7.60 40.35
N ARG A 43 -4.69 7.33 40.83
CA ARG A 43 -4.44 6.49 42.01
C ARG A 43 -5.01 7.12 43.26
N ILE A 44 -4.64 8.40 43.54
CA ILE A 44 -5.12 9.14 44.72
C ILE A 44 -6.66 9.25 44.72
N ARG A 45 -7.25 9.40 43.53
CA ARG A 45 -8.70 9.39 43.38
C ARG A 45 -9.34 8.03 43.69
N LYS A 46 -8.71 6.94 43.31
CA LYS A 46 -9.18 5.58 43.64
C LYS A 46 -9.04 5.26 45.12
N ASP A 47 -8.07 5.87 45.80
CA ASP A 47 -7.86 5.74 47.26
C ASP A 47 -8.92 6.51 48.08
N GLY A 48 -9.96 7.08 47.44
CA GLY A 48 -11.13 7.70 48.07
C GLY A 48 -11.11 9.21 48.16
N GLU A 49 -10.07 9.89 47.66
CA GLU A 49 -10.03 11.37 47.65
C GLU A 49 -10.87 11.91 46.48
N LEU A 50 -11.82 12.81 46.77
CA LEU A 50 -12.76 13.35 45.78
C LEU A 50 -12.51 14.82 45.44
N ASP A 51 -11.74 15.56 46.27
CA ASP A 51 -11.43 16.97 45.98
C ASP A 51 -10.32 17.08 44.92
N PRO A 52 -10.60 17.64 43.73
CA PRO A 52 -9.63 17.81 42.66
C PRO A 52 -8.39 18.61 43.05
N LEU A 53 -8.54 19.60 43.94
CA LEU A 53 -7.43 20.43 44.41
C LEU A 53 -6.48 19.63 45.30
N VAL A 54 -7.02 18.79 46.18
CA VAL A 54 -6.23 17.91 47.07
C VAL A 54 -5.50 16.84 46.24
N ILE A 55 -6.22 16.21 45.30
CA ILE A 55 -5.65 15.21 44.40
C ILE A 55 -4.45 15.78 43.64
N VAL A 56 -4.64 16.94 43.00
CA VAL A 56 -3.61 17.56 42.19
C VAL A 56 -2.43 18.04 43.05
N LYS A 57 -2.70 18.70 44.18
CA LYS A 57 -1.64 19.18 45.10
C LYS A 57 -0.79 18.01 45.61
N ARG A 58 -1.41 16.93 46.09
CA ARG A 58 -0.75 15.75 46.64
C ARG A 58 0.00 14.97 45.54
N GLY A 59 -0.65 14.71 44.41
CA GLY A 59 -0.04 13.96 43.30
C GLY A 59 1.11 14.72 42.63
N THR A 60 0.99 16.05 42.48
CA THR A 60 2.09 16.87 41.95
C THR A 60 3.28 16.91 42.91
N LEU A 61 3.07 17.05 44.21
CA LEU A 61 4.16 17.06 45.21
C LEU A 61 4.90 15.71 45.25
N VAL A 62 4.20 14.59 45.17
CA VAL A 62 4.82 13.24 45.14
C VAL A 62 5.67 13.05 43.88
N ARG A 63 5.24 13.58 42.74
CA ARG A 63 5.93 13.41 41.45
C ARG A 63 6.89 14.54 41.07
N LEU A 64 6.87 15.65 41.77
CA LEU A 64 7.73 16.81 41.50
C LEU A 64 9.20 16.42 41.48
N ARG A 65 9.68 15.76 42.56
CA ARG A 65 11.09 15.39 42.71
C ARG A 65 11.55 14.39 41.62
N PRO A 66 10.87 13.27 41.37
CA PRO A 66 11.23 12.35 40.28
C PRO A 66 11.25 12.98 38.88
N VAL A 67 10.25 13.82 38.55
CA VAL A 67 10.15 14.48 37.24
C VAL A 67 11.27 15.49 37.03
N LEU A 68 11.57 16.30 38.05
CA LEU A 68 12.72 17.25 38.00
C LEU A 68 14.07 16.52 37.91
N MET A 69 14.24 15.41 38.65
CA MET A 69 15.48 14.63 38.61
C MET A 69 15.70 13.99 37.25
N THR A 70 14.67 13.39 36.64
CA THR A 70 14.80 12.78 35.29
C THR A 70 15.13 13.84 34.24
N ALA A 71 14.49 15.01 34.29
CA ALA A 71 14.79 16.11 33.38
C ALA A 71 16.20 16.67 33.57
N ALA A 72 16.64 16.83 34.83
CA ALA A 72 17.98 17.32 35.14
C ALA A 72 19.07 16.34 34.70
N VAL A 73 18.94 15.05 35.02
CA VAL A 73 19.92 14.02 34.63
C VAL A 73 20.03 13.92 33.10
N ALA A 74 18.88 13.89 32.40
CA ALA A 74 18.90 13.84 30.93
C ALA A 74 19.53 15.14 30.35
N SER A 75 19.18 16.33 30.86
CA SER A 75 19.74 17.58 30.37
C SER A 75 21.25 17.67 30.61
N LEU A 76 21.74 17.25 31.78
CA LEU A 76 23.17 17.19 32.11
C LEU A 76 23.92 16.16 31.24
N GLY A 77 23.28 15.02 30.94
CA GLY A 77 23.86 14.01 30.05
C GLY A 77 24.08 14.50 28.61
N PHE A 78 23.19 15.37 28.12
CA PHE A 78 23.34 15.98 26.78
C PHE A 78 24.17 17.25 26.76
N LEU A 79 24.52 17.81 27.92
CA LEU A 79 25.27 19.08 28.03
C LEU A 79 26.64 19.02 27.34
N PRO A 80 27.50 17.98 27.52
CA PRO A 80 28.76 17.89 26.81
C PRO A 80 28.63 17.92 25.31
N MET A 81 27.61 17.25 24.76
CA MET A 81 27.32 17.24 23.32
C MET A 81 26.86 18.62 22.82
N ALA A 82 26.08 19.34 23.63
CA ALA A 82 25.63 20.69 23.30
C ALA A 82 26.79 21.70 23.25
N LEU A 83 27.85 21.50 24.05
CA LEU A 83 29.01 22.37 24.15
C LEU A 83 30.18 21.93 23.26
N SER A 84 30.15 20.76 22.66
CA SER A 84 31.22 20.20 21.82
C SER A 84 31.56 21.12 20.64
N ASN A 85 32.87 21.28 20.33
CA ASN A 85 33.39 22.05 19.19
C ASN A 85 34.30 21.21 18.26
N GLY A 86 34.40 19.90 18.49
CA GLY A 86 35.23 18.98 17.71
C GLY A 86 34.57 18.49 16.39
N ALA A 87 35.28 17.63 15.66
CA ALA A 87 34.76 16.96 14.48
C ALA A 87 33.48 16.17 14.83
N GLY A 88 32.39 16.34 14.06
CA GLY A 88 31.08 15.76 14.35
C GLY A 88 30.16 16.60 15.24
N ALA A 89 30.64 17.74 15.78
CA ALA A 89 29.82 18.65 16.60
C ALA A 89 28.61 19.20 15.83
N GLU A 90 28.70 19.35 14.51
CA GLU A 90 27.62 19.83 13.64
C GLU A 90 26.36 18.95 13.71
N VAL A 91 26.51 17.63 13.94
CA VAL A 91 25.42 16.68 14.10
C VAL A 91 24.95 16.62 15.56
N GLN A 92 25.87 16.65 16.53
CA GLN A 92 25.54 16.45 17.94
C GLN A 92 24.93 17.69 18.60
N LYS A 93 25.40 18.90 18.26
CA LYS A 93 24.90 20.16 18.83
C LYS A 93 23.41 20.40 18.60
N PRO A 94 22.86 20.30 17.36
CA PRO A 94 21.44 20.51 17.16
C PRO A 94 20.58 19.51 17.92
N LEU A 95 20.96 18.22 17.92
CA LEU A 95 20.27 17.16 18.65
C LEU A 95 20.21 17.46 20.15
N ALA A 96 21.37 17.69 20.76
CA ALA A 96 21.48 17.97 22.21
C ALA A 96 20.73 19.26 22.59
N THR A 97 20.81 20.31 21.76
CA THR A 97 20.11 21.58 21.98
C THR A 97 18.60 21.42 22.00
N VAL A 98 18.05 20.64 21.04
CA VAL A 98 16.62 20.33 20.99
C VAL A 98 16.16 19.56 22.22
N VAL A 99 16.92 18.54 22.62
CA VAL A 99 16.56 17.71 23.77
C VAL A 99 16.58 18.52 25.07
N ILE A 100 17.64 19.31 25.33
CA ILE A 100 17.73 20.13 26.53
C ILE A 100 16.63 21.18 26.59
N GLY A 101 16.48 22.01 25.54
CA GLY A 101 15.44 23.05 25.49
C GLY A 101 14.02 22.50 25.51
N GLY A 102 13.84 21.34 24.85
CA GLY A 102 12.58 20.61 24.84
C GLY A 102 12.23 20.01 26.20
N LEU A 103 13.19 19.43 26.95
CA LEU A 103 12.96 18.88 28.29
C LEU A 103 12.61 19.96 29.30
N VAL A 104 13.26 21.10 29.27
CA VAL A 104 12.93 22.24 30.16
C VAL A 104 11.48 22.68 29.93
N SER A 105 11.11 22.91 28.69
CA SER A 105 9.73 23.33 28.35
C SER A 105 8.69 22.25 28.63
N ALA A 106 8.98 20.98 28.34
CA ALA A 106 8.09 19.85 28.59
C ALA A 106 7.85 19.64 30.08
N THR A 107 8.91 19.74 30.90
CA THR A 107 8.82 19.62 32.38
C THR A 107 7.95 20.73 32.97
N PHE A 108 8.13 21.96 32.52
CA PHE A 108 7.29 23.09 32.95
C PHE A 108 5.81 22.87 32.55
N LEU A 109 5.55 22.49 31.29
CA LEU A 109 4.21 22.19 30.80
C LEU A 109 3.56 21.03 31.58
N THR A 110 4.31 19.97 31.86
CA THR A 110 3.80 18.81 32.61
C THR A 110 3.43 19.18 34.03
N LEU A 111 4.25 19.95 34.72
CA LEU A 111 4.05 20.31 36.12
C LEU A 111 3.02 21.43 36.33
N VAL A 112 2.74 22.27 35.32
CA VAL A 112 1.82 23.40 35.43
C VAL A 112 0.54 23.16 34.63
N LEU A 113 0.65 22.81 33.35
CA LEU A 113 -0.51 22.73 32.46
C LEU A 113 -1.38 21.51 32.75
N ILE A 114 -0.78 20.34 33.00
CA ILE A 114 -1.55 19.12 33.28
C ILE A 114 -2.39 19.25 34.55
N PRO A 115 -1.83 19.73 35.71
CA PRO A 115 -2.61 20.04 36.89
C PRO A 115 -3.79 21.00 36.65
N ILE A 116 -3.55 22.10 35.93
CA ILE A 116 -4.59 23.11 35.64
C ILE A 116 -5.72 22.49 34.78
N LEU A 117 -5.35 21.72 33.73
CA LEU A 117 -6.32 21.05 32.89
C LEU A 117 -7.13 19.99 33.65
N TYR A 118 -6.50 19.27 34.58
CA TYR A 118 -7.16 18.27 35.40
C TYR A 118 -8.20 18.90 36.33
N ILE A 119 -7.87 20.01 36.99
CA ILE A 119 -8.80 20.78 37.87
C ILE A 119 -9.93 21.39 37.04
N ASN A 120 -9.64 22.02 35.90
CA ASN A 120 -10.62 22.64 35.04
C ASN A 120 -11.61 21.63 34.47
N ARG A 121 -11.13 20.47 34.05
CA ARG A 121 -11.96 19.38 33.55
C ARG A 121 -12.96 18.89 34.64
N GLN A 122 -12.49 18.73 35.88
CA GLN A 122 -13.35 18.28 36.96
C GLN A 122 -14.35 19.38 37.43
N ARG A 123 -13.93 20.65 37.49
CA ARG A 123 -14.84 21.77 37.77
C ARG A 123 -15.88 21.97 36.68
N TRP A 124 -15.52 21.74 35.43
CA TRP A 124 -16.43 21.80 34.28
C TRP A 124 -17.47 20.66 34.31
N ILE A 125 -17.06 19.47 34.71
CA ILE A 125 -17.95 18.31 34.90
C ILE A 125 -18.93 18.57 36.05
N LEU A 126 -18.48 19.13 37.19
CA LEU A 126 -19.34 19.37 38.35
C LEU A 126 -20.30 20.57 38.18
N LYS A 127 -19.96 21.60 37.43
CA LYS A 127 -20.76 22.80 37.22
C LYS A 127 -21.81 22.65 36.10
N ASN A 128 -21.68 21.66 35.23
CA ASN A 128 -22.58 21.44 34.11
C ASN A 128 -23.55 20.25 34.28
N ILE A 129 -23.54 19.59 35.45
CA ILE A 129 -24.40 18.41 35.70
C ILE A 129 -25.88 18.77 35.81
N SER A 130 -26.29 20.05 36.07
CA SER A 130 -27.68 20.36 36.33
C SER A 130 -28.56 20.78 35.13
N LYS A 131 -27.99 21.21 33.99
CA LYS A 131 -28.79 21.55 32.78
C LYS A 131 -28.23 20.99 31.45
N LYS A 132 -26.95 20.65 31.35
CA LYS A 132 -26.36 20.00 30.17
C LYS A 132 -26.23 18.50 30.31
N ALA A 133 -26.35 17.92 31.49
CA ALA A 133 -26.44 16.47 31.69
C ALA A 133 -27.67 15.88 31.01
N MET A 134 -28.76 16.63 30.91
CA MET A 134 -29.95 16.20 30.18
C MET A 134 -29.75 16.31 28.64
N MET A 135 -29.00 17.31 28.17
CA MET A 135 -28.68 17.44 26.74
C MET A 135 -27.49 16.56 26.32
N VAL A 136 -26.50 16.32 27.19
CA VAL A 136 -25.39 15.38 26.99
C VAL A 136 -25.83 13.95 27.29
N SER A 137 -26.83 13.70 28.16
CA SER A 137 -27.49 12.40 28.25
C SER A 137 -28.37 12.12 27.03
N ILE A 138 -28.98 13.14 26.44
CA ILE A 138 -29.71 13.00 25.16
C ILE A 138 -28.72 12.87 23.98
N ILE A 139 -27.58 13.52 24.02
CA ILE A 139 -26.49 13.35 23.00
C ILE A 139 -25.66 12.08 23.28
N LEU A 140 -25.49 11.62 24.51
CA LEU A 140 -24.91 10.32 24.87
C LEU A 140 -25.93 9.18 24.82
N LEU A 141 -27.26 9.44 24.99
CA LEU A 141 -28.31 8.50 24.61
C LEU A 141 -28.60 8.53 23.11
N SER A 142 -28.37 9.62 22.40
CA SER A 142 -28.38 9.66 20.93
C SER A 142 -27.06 9.21 20.34
N SER A 143 -25.95 9.15 21.08
CA SER A 143 -24.69 8.53 20.69
C SER A 143 -24.55 7.10 21.24
N SER A 144 -25.40 6.65 22.16
CA SER A 144 -25.64 5.25 22.47
C SER A 144 -26.85 4.67 21.69
N LEU A 145 -27.57 5.50 20.98
CA LEU A 145 -28.15 5.34 19.67
C LEU A 145 -27.09 5.72 18.57
N ALA A 146 -25.82 5.56 18.78
CA ALA A 146 -24.99 4.94 17.78
C ALA A 146 -25.71 3.62 17.55
N ILE A 147 -26.70 3.68 16.68
CA ILE A 147 -27.24 2.62 15.88
C ILE A 147 -26.09 1.64 15.82
N ALA A 148 -26.23 0.48 16.43
CA ALA A 148 -25.58 -0.67 15.91
C ALA A 148 -26.01 -0.61 14.43
N GLN A 149 -25.24 0.10 13.62
CA GLN A 149 -25.45 0.13 12.19
C GLN A 149 -25.33 -1.34 11.84
N GLU A 150 -26.46 -1.89 11.46
CA GLU A 150 -26.49 -3.28 11.04
C GLU A 150 -25.29 -3.47 10.11
N PRO A 151 -24.55 -4.53 10.30
CA PRO A 151 -23.38 -4.79 9.47
C PRO A 151 -23.84 -4.72 8.02
N ILE A 152 -23.17 -3.89 7.24
CA ILE A 152 -23.54 -3.68 5.83
C ILE A 152 -23.06 -4.92 5.07
N ASN A 153 -24.01 -5.78 4.70
CA ASN A 153 -23.72 -6.88 3.80
C ASN A 153 -23.20 -6.32 2.47
N THR A 154 -21.98 -6.64 2.13
CA THR A 154 -21.27 -6.10 0.97
C THR A 154 -21.24 -7.16 -0.13
N PRO A 155 -22.03 -6.98 -1.21
CA PRO A 155 -21.95 -7.85 -2.38
C PRO A 155 -20.59 -7.75 -3.07
N VAL A 156 -20.20 -8.81 -3.76
CA VAL A 156 -18.88 -8.92 -4.40
C VAL A 156 -18.60 -7.83 -5.45
N ASN A 157 -19.61 -7.40 -6.19
CA ASN A 157 -19.50 -6.30 -7.16
C ASN A 157 -19.14 -4.97 -6.48
N VAL A 158 -19.78 -4.64 -5.36
CA VAL A 158 -19.45 -3.43 -4.57
C VAL A 158 -18.02 -3.50 -4.03
N ALA A 159 -17.60 -4.69 -3.57
CA ALA A 159 -16.22 -4.91 -3.11
C ALA A 159 -15.20 -4.76 -4.26
N MET A 160 -15.50 -5.29 -5.46
CA MET A 160 -14.64 -5.12 -6.64
C MET A 160 -14.53 -3.65 -7.06
N ASP A 161 -15.62 -2.88 -7.04
CA ASP A 161 -15.60 -1.46 -7.38
C ASP A 161 -14.81 -0.64 -6.36
N SER A 162 -14.90 -0.99 -5.07
CA SER A 162 -14.08 -0.37 -4.02
C SER A 162 -12.60 -0.69 -4.21
N ALA A 163 -12.25 -1.93 -4.57
CA ALA A 163 -10.89 -2.38 -4.78
C ALA A 163 -10.18 -1.70 -5.99
N ILE A 164 -10.91 -1.12 -6.95
CA ILE A 164 -10.32 -0.32 -8.03
C ILE A 164 -9.55 0.90 -7.47
N ARG A 165 -9.89 1.36 -6.26
CA ARG A 165 -9.17 2.45 -5.58
C ARG A 165 -7.89 1.98 -4.87
N HIS A 166 -7.58 0.68 -4.92
CA HIS A 166 -6.38 0.14 -4.31
C HIS A 166 -5.12 0.79 -4.89
N PRO A 167 -4.08 1.09 -4.07
CA PRO A 167 -2.86 1.79 -4.51
C PRO A 167 -2.19 1.18 -5.74
N SER A 168 -2.18 -0.15 -5.88
CA SER A 168 -1.57 -0.82 -7.04
C SER A 168 -2.24 -0.45 -8.38
N VAL A 169 -3.56 -0.23 -8.39
CA VAL A 169 -4.31 0.21 -9.56
C VAL A 169 -4.10 1.70 -9.81
N GLN A 170 -4.13 2.50 -8.73
CA GLN A 170 -3.92 3.96 -8.82
C GLN A 170 -2.53 4.33 -9.32
N ILE A 171 -1.49 3.60 -8.92
CA ILE A 171 -0.13 3.77 -9.45
C ILE A 171 -0.14 3.64 -10.98
N LYS A 172 -0.78 2.60 -11.52
CA LYS A 172 -0.86 2.40 -12.97
C LYS A 172 -1.71 3.47 -13.68
N HIS A 173 -2.74 3.95 -13.03
CA HIS A 173 -3.51 5.10 -13.51
C HIS A 173 -2.64 6.36 -13.63
N TYR A 174 -1.87 6.70 -12.59
CA TYR A 174 -0.97 7.86 -12.61
C TYR A 174 0.19 7.69 -13.60
N GLU A 175 0.69 6.47 -13.84
CA GLU A 175 1.67 6.20 -14.90
C GLU A 175 1.12 6.60 -16.28
N VAL A 176 -0.13 6.26 -16.58
CA VAL A 176 -0.80 6.69 -17.83
C VAL A 176 -0.91 8.21 -17.89
N GLN A 177 -1.29 8.88 -16.79
CA GLN A 177 -1.38 10.33 -16.75
C GLN A 177 0.00 10.98 -16.95
N LYS A 178 1.05 10.47 -16.30
CA LYS A 178 2.43 10.92 -16.47
C LYS A 178 2.85 10.89 -17.93
N LEU A 179 2.66 9.77 -18.62
CA LEU A 179 3.01 9.61 -20.04
C LEU A 179 2.20 10.58 -20.93
N LYS A 180 0.92 10.81 -20.64
CA LYS A 180 0.09 11.79 -21.34
C LYS A 180 0.64 13.22 -21.18
N GLN A 181 1.17 13.59 -20.01
CA GLN A 181 1.79 14.91 -19.81
C GLN A 181 3.15 14.99 -20.53
N GLN A 182 3.99 13.95 -20.41
CA GLN A 182 5.28 13.89 -21.11
C GLN A 182 5.13 13.99 -22.62
N LYS A 183 4.05 13.44 -23.19
CA LYS A 183 3.76 13.56 -24.61
C LYS A 183 3.52 15.02 -25.06
N LYS A 184 3.00 15.89 -24.19
CA LYS A 184 2.76 17.30 -24.54
C LYS A 184 4.06 18.07 -24.80
N SER A 185 5.17 17.68 -24.16
CA SER A 185 6.48 18.32 -24.34
C SER A 185 7.23 17.87 -25.61
N VAL A 186 6.67 16.96 -26.40
CA VAL A 186 7.31 16.46 -27.64
C VAL A 186 7.48 17.56 -28.69
N TRP A 187 6.63 18.59 -28.65
CA TRP A 187 6.66 19.74 -29.58
C TRP A 187 7.36 20.99 -28.99
N ASP A 188 8.08 20.82 -27.87
CA ASP A 188 8.84 21.92 -27.27
C ASP A 188 10.05 22.24 -28.15
N PRO A 189 10.20 23.50 -28.64
CA PRO A 189 11.35 23.90 -29.46
C PRO A 189 12.68 23.92 -28.70
N GLY A 190 12.65 23.65 -27.37
CA GLY A 190 13.85 23.71 -26.53
C GLY A 190 14.13 25.12 -25.98
N PRO A 191 15.21 25.29 -25.21
CA PRO A 191 15.54 26.58 -24.61
C PRO A 191 16.03 27.59 -25.63
N LEU A 192 15.62 28.84 -25.45
CA LEU A 192 16.18 29.97 -26.15
C LEU A 192 17.58 30.26 -25.57
N LEU A 193 18.59 30.29 -26.43
CA LEU A 193 19.95 30.64 -26.05
C LEU A 193 20.14 32.15 -26.19
N VAL A 194 20.60 32.82 -25.14
CA VAL A 194 20.93 34.24 -25.15
C VAL A 194 22.39 34.38 -24.72
N ASN A 195 23.24 34.75 -25.67
CA ASN A 195 24.67 34.91 -25.47
C ASN A 195 25.04 36.38 -25.55
N GLY A 196 25.75 36.91 -24.57
CA GLY A 196 26.36 38.22 -24.56
C GLY A 196 27.88 38.10 -24.65
N GLU A 197 28.49 38.79 -25.58
CA GLU A 197 29.95 38.88 -25.73
C GLU A 197 30.36 40.34 -25.51
N ILE A 198 31.42 40.59 -24.73
CA ILE A 198 31.98 41.93 -24.46
C ILE A 198 33.49 41.83 -24.55
N GLY A 199 34.10 42.73 -25.31
CA GLY A 199 35.55 42.80 -25.51
C GLY A 199 35.92 43.14 -26.94
N GLN A 200 37.17 42.97 -27.31
CA GLN A 200 37.69 43.21 -28.68
C GLN A 200 37.24 42.10 -29.63
N ILE A 201 36.01 42.18 -30.14
CA ILE A 201 35.39 41.13 -30.94
C ILE A 201 35.66 41.36 -32.43
N ASN A 202 35.30 42.55 -32.95
CA ASN A 202 35.40 42.91 -34.35
C ASN A 202 36.26 44.17 -34.59
N SER A 203 36.73 44.83 -33.54
CA SER A 203 37.56 46.02 -33.58
C SER A 203 38.65 45.98 -32.49
N ASN A 204 39.60 46.96 -32.52
CA ASN A 204 40.58 47.14 -31.44
C ASN A 204 40.00 47.81 -30.20
N SER A 205 38.74 48.18 -30.20
CA SER A 205 37.98 48.75 -29.07
C SER A 205 37.05 47.68 -28.46
N ASP A 206 36.55 47.94 -27.27
CA ASP A 206 35.63 46.97 -26.61
C ASP A 206 34.24 47.02 -27.29
N ASP A 207 33.96 46.00 -28.05
CA ASP A 207 32.68 45.77 -28.70
C ASP A 207 31.72 45.02 -27.77
N THR A 208 30.42 45.15 -28.05
CA THR A 208 29.38 44.36 -27.42
C THR A 208 28.57 43.62 -28.48
N LYS A 209 28.28 42.35 -28.23
CA LYS A 209 27.44 41.54 -29.11
C LYS A 209 26.41 40.76 -28.31
N LEU A 210 25.17 40.85 -28.69
CA LEU A 210 24.07 40.06 -28.17
C LEU A 210 23.61 39.11 -29.27
N VAL A 211 23.52 37.82 -28.92
CA VAL A 211 23.01 36.78 -29.81
C VAL A 211 21.85 36.10 -29.13
N ILE A 212 20.73 36.03 -29.83
CA ILE A 212 19.55 35.23 -29.41
C ILE A 212 19.37 34.14 -30.45
N GLU A 213 19.45 32.87 -30.03
CA GLU A 213 19.37 31.71 -30.93
C GLU A 213 18.35 30.72 -30.43
N GLN A 214 17.54 30.20 -31.33
CA GLN A 214 16.57 29.15 -31.08
C GLN A 214 16.87 27.94 -31.95
N ASP A 215 17.02 26.79 -31.32
CA ASP A 215 17.17 25.51 -32.01
C ASP A 215 15.80 24.93 -32.38
N PHE A 216 15.70 24.33 -33.54
CA PHE A 216 14.49 23.65 -34.01
C PHE A 216 14.83 22.23 -34.41
N GLU A 217 14.10 21.29 -33.84
CA GLU A 217 14.09 19.91 -34.35
C GLU A 217 13.27 19.84 -35.64
N LEU A 218 13.71 19.01 -36.57
CA LEU A 218 12.95 18.80 -37.80
C LEU A 218 11.58 18.17 -37.48
N PRO A 219 10.47 18.65 -38.10
CA PRO A 219 9.12 18.24 -37.73
C PRO A 219 8.88 16.74 -37.75
N PHE A 220 9.57 15.99 -38.62
CA PHE A 220 9.43 14.55 -38.68
C PHE A 220 9.99 13.84 -37.42
N ILE A 221 11.00 14.42 -36.71
CA ILE A 221 11.53 13.89 -35.46
C ILE A 221 10.45 13.93 -34.38
N SER A 222 9.80 15.10 -34.23
CA SER A 222 8.69 15.27 -33.29
C SER A 222 7.50 14.37 -33.63
N ILE A 223 7.22 14.10 -34.91
CA ILE A 223 6.20 13.13 -35.34
C ILE A 223 6.56 11.72 -34.85
N ARG A 224 7.85 11.29 -35.01
CA ARG A 224 8.31 9.96 -34.55
C ARG A 224 8.26 9.85 -33.02
N LYS A 225 8.71 10.89 -32.29
CA LYS A 225 8.58 10.96 -30.82
C LYS A 225 7.11 10.87 -30.38
N ASN A 226 6.20 11.53 -31.09
CA ASN A 226 4.77 11.46 -30.81
C ASN A 226 4.18 10.06 -31.06
N GLN A 227 4.63 9.35 -32.10
CA GLN A 227 4.25 7.95 -32.37
C GLN A 227 4.72 7.02 -31.24
N ALA A 228 5.98 7.14 -30.80
CA ALA A 228 6.51 6.39 -29.68
C ALA A 228 5.74 6.69 -28.38
N GLY A 229 5.44 7.97 -28.11
CA GLY A 229 4.63 8.38 -26.97
C GLY A 229 3.22 7.81 -26.99
N ASN A 230 2.59 7.72 -28.18
CA ASN A 230 1.27 7.08 -28.31
C ASN A 230 1.30 5.58 -27.98
N ALA A 231 2.31 4.87 -28.49
CA ALA A 231 2.47 3.43 -28.19
C ALA A 231 2.75 3.22 -26.69
N ALA A 232 3.58 4.06 -26.07
CA ALA A 232 3.83 4.03 -24.63
C ALA A 232 2.55 4.25 -23.81
N ILE A 233 1.71 5.21 -24.18
CA ILE A 233 0.43 5.48 -23.51
C ILE A 233 -0.51 4.28 -23.66
N LYS A 234 -0.57 3.65 -24.83
CA LYS A 234 -1.40 2.46 -25.05
C LYS A 234 -0.91 1.28 -24.21
N SER A 235 0.39 0.99 -24.20
CA SER A 235 0.98 -0.05 -23.36
C SER A 235 0.63 0.17 -21.88
N ALA A 236 0.87 1.37 -21.35
CA ALA A 236 0.52 1.71 -19.97
C ALA A 236 -1.00 1.62 -19.69
N THR A 237 -1.85 1.94 -20.68
CA THR A 237 -3.31 1.79 -20.55
C THR A 237 -3.71 0.32 -20.40
N TYR A 238 -3.09 -0.59 -21.16
CA TYR A 238 -3.33 -2.04 -21.00
C TYR A 238 -2.75 -2.57 -19.69
N GLN A 239 -1.61 -2.05 -19.22
CA GLN A 239 -1.09 -2.39 -17.89
C GLN A 239 -2.04 -1.94 -16.77
N HIS A 240 -2.68 -0.78 -16.89
CA HIS A 240 -3.70 -0.34 -15.95
C HIS A 240 -4.95 -1.26 -15.99
N LYS A 241 -5.39 -1.67 -17.18
CA LYS A 241 -6.50 -2.65 -17.32
C LYS A 241 -6.12 -3.98 -16.66
N TYR A 242 -4.90 -4.46 -16.87
CA TYR A 242 -4.42 -5.70 -16.24
C TYR A 242 -4.35 -5.59 -14.71
N ALA A 243 -3.87 -4.47 -14.17
CA ALA A 243 -3.87 -4.24 -12.73
C ALA A 243 -5.29 -4.21 -12.14
N THR A 244 -6.24 -3.60 -12.87
CA THR A 244 -7.67 -3.57 -12.47
C THR A 244 -8.27 -4.97 -12.48
N GLN A 245 -7.97 -5.77 -13.50
CA GLN A 245 -8.43 -7.16 -13.60
C GLN A 245 -7.86 -8.00 -12.46
N ARG A 246 -6.56 -7.89 -12.19
CA ARG A 246 -5.90 -8.60 -11.07
C ARG A 246 -6.52 -8.31 -9.73
N ILE A 247 -6.78 -7.04 -9.40
CA ILE A 247 -7.36 -6.71 -8.09
C ILE A 247 -8.80 -7.25 -7.96
N LYS A 248 -9.59 -7.23 -9.04
CA LYS A 248 -10.92 -7.83 -9.05
C LYS A 248 -10.84 -9.35 -8.86
N GLU A 249 -9.90 -10.02 -9.52
CA GLU A 249 -9.61 -11.44 -9.34
C GLU A 249 -9.27 -11.77 -7.89
N GLU A 250 -8.39 -10.98 -7.24
CA GLU A 250 -8.01 -11.18 -5.84
C GLU A 250 -9.20 -11.01 -4.89
N VAL A 251 -10.12 -10.08 -5.17
CA VAL A 251 -11.38 -9.94 -4.40
C VAL A 251 -12.23 -11.20 -4.53
N LEU A 252 -12.45 -11.72 -5.76
CA LEU A 252 -13.23 -12.93 -6.00
C LEU A 252 -12.63 -14.17 -5.32
N LEU A 253 -11.30 -14.29 -5.37
CA LEU A 253 -10.57 -15.36 -4.67
C LEU A 253 -10.74 -15.26 -3.15
N THR A 254 -10.68 -14.04 -2.60
CA THR A 254 -10.86 -13.79 -1.17
C THR A 254 -12.28 -14.15 -0.73
N TYR A 255 -13.31 -13.78 -1.51
CA TYR A 255 -14.69 -14.20 -1.25
C TYR A 255 -14.85 -15.72 -1.27
N SER A 256 -14.25 -16.41 -2.26
CA SER A 256 -14.29 -17.87 -2.35
C SER A 256 -13.65 -18.55 -1.13
N LYS A 257 -12.50 -18.03 -0.70
CA LYS A 257 -11.79 -18.53 0.50
C LYS A 257 -12.56 -18.25 1.79
N LEU A 258 -13.11 -17.04 1.94
CA LEU A 258 -13.93 -16.68 3.10
C LEU A 258 -15.17 -17.57 3.21
N ARG A 259 -15.89 -17.81 2.10
CA ARG A 259 -17.05 -18.70 2.09
C ARG A 259 -16.67 -20.13 2.49
N ALA A 260 -15.58 -20.65 1.93
CA ALA A 260 -15.11 -21.99 2.29
C ALA A 260 -14.70 -22.07 3.76
N SER A 261 -13.97 -21.09 4.26
CA SER A 261 -13.52 -21.00 5.65
C SER A 261 -14.72 -20.90 6.62
N LEU A 262 -15.72 -20.08 6.31
CA LEU A 262 -16.95 -19.99 7.11
C LEU A 262 -17.67 -21.34 7.19
N THR A 263 -17.85 -22.03 6.03
CA THR A 263 -18.50 -23.34 5.98
C THR A 263 -17.69 -24.40 6.76
N LYS A 264 -16.35 -24.35 6.69
CA LYS A 264 -15.48 -25.20 7.52
C LYS A 264 -15.64 -24.92 9.00
N LEU A 265 -15.66 -23.64 9.39
CA LEU A 265 -15.86 -23.24 10.80
C LEU A 265 -17.19 -23.77 11.37
N GLU A 266 -18.27 -23.71 10.59
CA GLU A 266 -19.56 -24.25 11.01
C GLU A 266 -19.48 -25.76 11.27
N LEU A 267 -18.80 -26.49 10.39
CA LEU A 267 -18.59 -27.93 10.52
C LEU A 267 -17.69 -28.26 11.72
N LEU A 268 -16.57 -27.53 11.87
CA LEU A 268 -15.61 -27.72 12.96
C LEU A 268 -16.21 -27.35 14.33
N ASN A 269 -17.07 -26.33 14.41
CA ASN A 269 -17.83 -26.03 15.63
C ASN A 269 -18.73 -27.20 16.07
N LYS A 270 -19.40 -27.84 15.09
CA LYS A 270 -20.22 -29.03 15.36
C LYS A 270 -19.36 -30.19 15.81
N ALA A 271 -18.21 -30.42 15.15
CA ALA A 271 -17.25 -31.44 15.51
C ALA A 271 -16.69 -31.26 16.93
N ASP A 272 -16.20 -30.05 17.23
CA ASP A 272 -15.66 -29.70 18.55
C ASP A 272 -16.70 -29.92 19.68
N SER A 273 -17.94 -29.43 19.47
CA SER A 273 -19.02 -29.68 20.45
C SER A 273 -19.32 -31.16 20.63
N LEU A 274 -19.31 -31.95 19.54
CA LEU A 274 -19.58 -33.37 19.56
C LEU A 274 -18.49 -34.12 20.35
N PHE A 275 -17.22 -33.88 20.01
CA PHE A 275 -16.09 -34.59 20.61
C PHE A 275 -15.77 -34.13 22.04
N SER A 276 -16.02 -32.84 22.36
CA SER A 276 -15.92 -32.34 23.75
C SER A 276 -16.96 -33.00 24.68
N ASN A 277 -18.22 -33.09 24.24
CA ASN A 277 -19.26 -33.82 24.97
C ASN A 277 -18.92 -35.29 25.13
N PHE A 278 -18.34 -35.89 24.10
CA PHE A 278 -17.92 -37.29 24.11
C PHE A 278 -16.75 -37.52 25.07
N SER A 279 -15.70 -36.68 25.05
CA SER A 279 -14.57 -36.75 25.97
C SER A 279 -15.02 -36.62 27.44
N SER A 280 -15.97 -35.68 27.72
CA SER A 280 -16.53 -35.54 29.07
C SER A 280 -17.27 -36.77 29.56
N LYS A 281 -18.03 -37.49 28.71
CA LYS A 281 -18.67 -38.76 29.03
C LYS A 281 -17.64 -39.87 29.22
N SER A 282 -16.61 -39.93 28.39
CA SER A 282 -15.50 -40.87 28.51
C SER A 282 -14.78 -40.72 29.85
N ASP A 283 -14.55 -39.49 30.31
CA ASP A 283 -14.00 -39.18 31.63
C ASP A 283 -14.84 -39.77 32.78
N GLN A 284 -16.18 -39.61 32.70
CA GLN A 284 -17.10 -40.12 33.73
C GLN A 284 -17.07 -41.65 33.78
N GLN A 285 -17.09 -42.31 32.60
CA GLN A 285 -17.07 -43.78 32.49
C GLN A 285 -15.73 -44.39 32.91
N PHE A 286 -14.61 -43.73 32.58
CA PHE A 286 -13.29 -44.14 33.03
C PHE A 286 -13.18 -44.10 34.56
N ARG A 287 -13.66 -43.01 35.21
CA ARG A 287 -13.71 -42.89 36.66
C ARG A 287 -14.62 -43.93 37.32
N ALA A 288 -15.68 -44.34 36.61
CA ALA A 288 -16.57 -45.41 37.07
C ALA A 288 -16.04 -46.83 36.81
N GLY A 289 -14.86 -46.95 36.17
CA GLY A 289 -14.22 -48.23 35.84
C GLY A 289 -14.87 -49.00 34.68
N SER A 290 -15.76 -48.34 33.91
CA SER A 290 -16.48 -48.97 32.79
C SER A 290 -15.84 -48.70 31.41
N LEU A 291 -14.75 -47.93 31.35
CA LEU A 291 -14.00 -47.63 30.14
C LEU A 291 -12.52 -47.91 30.36
N ASN A 292 -11.82 -48.47 29.37
CA ASN A 292 -10.39 -48.70 29.45
C ASN A 292 -9.57 -47.41 29.21
N SER A 293 -8.29 -47.42 29.62
CA SER A 293 -7.40 -46.26 29.52
C SER A 293 -7.09 -45.84 28.08
N THR A 294 -7.08 -46.79 27.14
CA THR A 294 -6.81 -46.50 25.70
C THR A 294 -7.97 -45.76 25.08
N GLU A 295 -9.19 -46.19 25.31
CA GLU A 295 -10.40 -45.49 24.79
C GLU A 295 -10.56 -44.10 25.39
N HIS A 296 -10.27 -43.96 26.69
CA HIS A 296 -10.28 -42.68 27.38
C HIS A 296 -9.24 -41.71 26.79
N ALA A 297 -7.98 -42.17 26.61
CA ALA A 297 -6.92 -41.36 26.00
C ALA A 297 -7.25 -40.94 24.57
N TYR A 298 -7.81 -41.88 23.77
CA TYR A 298 -8.20 -41.59 22.38
C TYR A 298 -9.33 -40.56 22.30
N ALA A 299 -10.32 -40.61 23.18
CA ALA A 299 -11.38 -39.61 23.27
C ALA A 299 -10.82 -38.22 23.62
N GLY A 300 -9.85 -38.16 24.52
CA GLY A 300 -9.16 -36.91 24.88
C GLY A 300 -8.38 -36.31 23.71
N ILE A 301 -7.60 -37.14 22.99
CA ILE A 301 -6.84 -36.70 21.79
C ILE A 301 -7.79 -36.21 20.71
N ALA A 302 -8.82 -36.99 20.36
CA ALA A 302 -9.78 -36.58 19.33
C ALA A 302 -10.48 -35.25 19.66
N SER A 303 -10.84 -35.02 20.93
CA SER A 303 -11.43 -33.75 21.36
C SER A 303 -10.43 -32.58 21.23
N ALA A 304 -9.17 -32.77 21.58
CA ALA A 304 -8.13 -31.75 21.45
C ALA A 304 -7.84 -31.43 19.98
N ASP A 305 -7.77 -32.45 19.11
CA ASP A 305 -7.51 -32.26 17.68
C ASP A 305 -8.60 -31.37 16.99
N TRP A 306 -9.89 -31.66 17.27
CA TRP A 306 -10.97 -30.84 16.71
C TRP A 306 -11.05 -29.45 17.31
N ALA A 307 -10.72 -29.25 18.57
CA ALA A 307 -10.62 -27.92 19.18
C ALA A 307 -9.49 -27.09 18.54
N MET A 308 -8.33 -27.72 18.32
CA MET A 308 -7.19 -27.09 17.63
C MET A 308 -7.54 -26.76 16.17
N ALA A 309 -8.10 -27.71 15.42
CA ALA A 309 -8.50 -27.50 14.03
C ALA A 309 -9.52 -26.35 13.89
N ARG A 310 -10.48 -26.25 14.81
CA ARG A 310 -11.43 -25.13 14.89
C ARG A 310 -10.71 -23.81 15.15
N GLN A 311 -9.76 -23.77 16.07
CA GLN A 311 -9.02 -22.55 16.39
C GLN A 311 -8.18 -22.09 15.20
N GLU A 312 -7.47 -22.99 14.54
CA GLU A 312 -6.69 -22.70 13.33
C GLU A 312 -7.56 -22.13 12.20
N GLU A 313 -8.73 -22.74 11.94
CA GLU A 313 -9.62 -22.25 10.90
C GLU A 313 -10.24 -20.88 11.27
N ARG A 314 -10.50 -20.63 12.56
CA ARG A 314 -10.94 -19.31 13.03
C ARG A 314 -9.88 -18.23 12.77
N GLU A 315 -8.62 -18.52 13.05
CA GLU A 315 -7.51 -17.61 12.74
C GLU A 315 -7.35 -17.39 11.24
N ASN A 316 -7.50 -18.44 10.44
CA ASN A 316 -7.49 -18.38 8.99
C ASN A 316 -8.62 -17.47 8.46
N TYR A 317 -9.83 -17.63 8.99
CA TYR A 317 -10.97 -16.77 8.64
C TYR A 317 -10.70 -15.29 8.95
N MET A 318 -10.13 -14.98 10.13
CA MET A 318 -9.78 -13.61 10.49
C MET A 318 -8.70 -13.03 9.57
N LYS A 319 -7.66 -13.79 9.23
CA LYS A 319 -6.63 -13.38 8.25
C LYS A 319 -7.24 -13.08 6.87
N LEU A 320 -8.21 -13.87 6.45
CA LEU A 320 -8.92 -13.64 5.18
C LEU A 320 -9.79 -12.39 5.22
N LEU A 321 -10.42 -12.07 6.36
CA LEU A 321 -11.14 -10.81 6.56
C LEU A 321 -10.20 -9.60 6.52
N ASP A 322 -9.05 -9.68 7.16
CA ASP A 322 -8.04 -8.61 7.09
C ASP A 322 -7.56 -8.40 5.66
N SER A 323 -7.35 -9.49 4.91
CA SER A 323 -7.05 -9.43 3.48
C SER A 323 -8.16 -8.75 2.67
N PHE A 324 -9.43 -9.06 2.94
CA PHE A 324 -10.57 -8.41 2.32
C PHE A 324 -10.59 -6.91 2.58
N TYR A 325 -10.39 -6.47 3.83
CA TYR A 325 -10.35 -5.04 4.17
C TYR A 325 -9.15 -4.33 3.53
N SER A 326 -8.01 -4.98 3.49
CA SER A 326 -6.81 -4.46 2.82
C SER A 326 -7.01 -4.26 1.32
N LEU A 327 -7.63 -5.23 0.63
CA LEU A 327 -7.89 -5.17 -0.81
C LEU A 327 -8.94 -4.12 -1.20
N THR A 328 -10.00 -4.02 -0.40
CA THR A 328 -11.15 -3.18 -0.72
C THR A 328 -11.04 -1.76 -0.15
N GLY A 329 -10.21 -1.55 0.88
CA GLY A 329 -10.17 -0.31 1.64
C GLY A 329 -11.44 -0.05 2.48
N LEU A 330 -12.32 -1.05 2.59
CA LEU A 330 -13.52 -0.98 3.41
C LEU A 330 -13.17 -1.18 4.90
N ASN A 331 -14.04 -0.75 5.80
CA ASN A 331 -13.87 -0.91 7.23
C ASN A 331 -14.66 -2.12 7.77
N SER A 332 -14.45 -2.46 9.05
CA SER A 332 -15.07 -3.61 9.72
C SER A 332 -16.62 -3.58 9.81
N LYS A 333 -17.27 -2.47 9.41
CA LYS A 333 -18.73 -2.41 9.28
C LYS A 333 -19.25 -3.15 8.05
N HIS A 334 -18.40 -3.32 7.05
CA HIS A 334 -18.73 -4.00 5.80
C HIS A 334 -18.39 -5.49 5.92
N ILE A 335 -19.40 -6.33 5.98
CA ILE A 335 -19.24 -7.78 6.03
C ILE A 335 -19.43 -8.33 4.62
N PRO A 336 -18.51 -9.18 4.11
CA PRO A 336 -18.70 -9.83 2.80
C PRO A 336 -20.00 -10.65 2.77
N ASP A 337 -20.84 -10.43 1.76
CA ASP A 337 -22.01 -11.27 1.52
C ASP A 337 -21.57 -12.61 0.93
N LEU A 338 -21.38 -13.59 1.82
CA LEU A 338 -20.89 -14.91 1.46
C LEU A 338 -22.01 -15.88 1.07
N GLU A 339 -23.23 -15.65 1.52
CA GLU A 339 -24.37 -16.54 1.26
C GLU A 339 -24.78 -16.49 -0.21
N ASN A 340 -24.85 -15.28 -0.78
CA ASN A 340 -25.26 -15.05 -2.16
C ASN A 340 -24.09 -15.09 -3.16
N PHE A 341 -22.87 -15.41 -2.71
CA PHE A 341 -21.71 -15.46 -3.57
C PHE A 341 -21.51 -16.83 -4.21
N ASP A 342 -21.63 -16.89 -5.53
CA ASP A 342 -21.15 -18.01 -6.35
C ASP A 342 -20.57 -17.52 -7.68
N PRO A 343 -19.25 -17.66 -7.91
CA PRO A 343 -18.61 -17.18 -9.12
C PRO A 343 -19.11 -17.86 -10.40
N VAL A 344 -19.60 -19.08 -10.31
CA VAL A 344 -20.16 -19.79 -11.47
C VAL A 344 -21.49 -19.17 -11.91
N LEU A 345 -22.30 -18.71 -10.96
CA LEU A 345 -23.55 -18.00 -11.26
C LEU A 345 -23.28 -16.59 -11.82
N ILE A 346 -22.17 -15.95 -11.42
CA ILE A 346 -21.81 -14.60 -11.88
C ILE A 346 -21.31 -14.62 -13.32
N TYR A 347 -20.45 -15.57 -13.69
CA TYR A 347 -19.77 -15.59 -15.00
C TYR A 347 -20.25 -16.68 -15.97
N GLY A 348 -21.20 -17.52 -15.56
CA GLY A 348 -21.81 -18.55 -16.40
C GLY A 348 -20.95 -19.78 -16.67
N SER A 349 -21.29 -20.55 -17.67
CA SER A 349 -20.61 -21.79 -18.05
C SER A 349 -19.26 -21.52 -18.74
N ILE A 350 -18.37 -22.53 -18.69
CA ILE A 350 -17.06 -22.49 -19.34
C ILE A 350 -17.24 -22.50 -20.86
N ASP A 351 -16.74 -21.44 -21.50
CA ASP A 351 -16.64 -21.40 -22.96
C ASP A 351 -15.26 -21.97 -23.35
N THR A 352 -15.26 -23.14 -23.98
CA THR A 352 -14.04 -23.85 -24.38
C THR A 352 -13.32 -23.20 -25.56
N THR A 353 -13.99 -22.28 -26.28
CA THR A 353 -13.48 -21.60 -27.49
C THR A 353 -12.72 -20.31 -27.18
N THR A 354 -12.63 -19.90 -25.89
CA THR A 354 -11.99 -18.63 -25.52
C THR A 354 -10.48 -18.65 -25.74
N SER A 355 -9.99 -17.62 -26.42
CA SER A 355 -8.58 -17.31 -26.68
C SER A 355 -8.02 -16.36 -25.62
N ILE A 356 -6.71 -16.42 -25.37
CA ILE A 356 -5.98 -15.49 -24.50
C ILE A 356 -5.56 -14.21 -25.24
N GLU A 357 -5.81 -14.08 -26.53
CA GLU A 357 -5.36 -12.96 -27.37
C GLU A 357 -5.81 -11.58 -26.87
N GLN A 358 -6.97 -11.52 -26.22
CA GLN A 358 -7.53 -10.29 -25.65
C GLN A 358 -7.04 -10.02 -24.20
N HIS A 359 -6.13 -10.86 -23.68
CA HIS A 359 -5.62 -10.69 -22.34
C HIS A 359 -4.84 -9.38 -22.20
N PRO A 360 -5.16 -8.48 -21.25
CA PRO A 360 -4.58 -7.13 -21.19
C PRO A 360 -3.06 -7.12 -21.07
N LEU A 361 -2.46 -8.13 -20.44
CA LEU A 361 -1.00 -8.26 -20.35
C LEU A 361 -0.37 -8.48 -21.72
N LEU A 362 -0.93 -9.37 -22.55
CA LEU A 362 -0.44 -9.62 -23.92
C LEU A 362 -0.60 -8.37 -24.79
N LEU A 363 -1.75 -7.69 -24.66
CA LEU A 363 -1.97 -6.44 -25.39
C LEU A 363 -0.97 -5.36 -24.96
N SER A 364 -0.60 -5.29 -23.67
CA SER A 364 0.41 -4.33 -23.21
C SER A 364 1.79 -4.62 -23.79
N LEU A 365 2.21 -5.89 -23.87
CA LEU A 365 3.48 -6.30 -24.45
C LEU A 365 3.52 -6.08 -25.97
N LYS A 366 2.40 -6.29 -26.68
CA LYS A 366 2.28 -5.97 -28.09
C LYS A 366 2.47 -4.47 -28.37
N GLU A 367 1.88 -3.62 -27.55
CA GLU A 367 2.12 -2.16 -27.65
C GLU A 367 3.56 -1.77 -27.23
N GLU A 368 4.21 -2.54 -26.36
CA GLU A 368 5.64 -2.36 -26.02
C GLU A 368 6.55 -2.65 -27.21
N ILE A 369 6.26 -3.69 -27.99
CA ILE A 369 6.95 -3.96 -29.27
C ILE A 369 6.78 -2.74 -30.20
N SER A 370 5.56 -2.24 -30.37
CA SER A 370 5.26 -1.07 -31.19
C SER A 370 6.00 0.19 -30.70
N GLN A 371 6.12 0.35 -29.39
CA GLN A 371 6.88 1.45 -28.77
C GLN A 371 8.38 1.35 -29.12
N ASN A 372 8.98 0.16 -29.01
CA ASN A 372 10.39 -0.05 -29.33
C ASN A 372 10.65 0.13 -30.83
N GLN A 373 9.74 -0.30 -31.71
CA GLN A 373 9.81 -0.03 -33.15
C GLN A 373 9.78 1.49 -33.45
N ALA A 374 8.88 2.23 -32.81
CA ALA A 374 8.81 3.67 -32.94
C ALA A 374 10.08 4.35 -32.39
N ARG A 375 10.67 3.82 -31.29
CA ARG A 375 11.94 4.31 -30.74
C ARG A 375 13.10 4.16 -31.72
N VAL A 376 13.21 3.04 -32.44
CA VAL A 376 14.24 2.89 -33.50
C VAL A 376 14.12 4.02 -34.52
N LEU A 377 12.91 4.40 -34.92
CA LEU A 377 12.69 5.49 -35.87
C LEU A 377 13.08 6.87 -35.28
N VAL A 378 12.90 7.05 -33.97
CA VAL A 378 13.36 8.27 -33.27
C VAL A 378 14.89 8.34 -33.26
N GLU A 379 15.58 7.26 -32.88
CA GLU A 379 17.05 7.23 -32.84
C GLU A 379 17.66 7.41 -34.24
N GLN A 380 17.05 6.86 -35.28
CA GLN A 380 17.46 7.10 -36.66
C GLN A 380 17.26 8.58 -37.06
N ALA A 381 16.17 9.20 -36.62
CA ALA A 381 15.85 10.57 -36.92
C ALA A 381 16.79 11.58 -36.22
N GLN A 382 17.33 11.25 -35.06
CA GLN A 382 18.34 12.07 -34.36
C GLN A 382 19.68 12.18 -35.12
N GLY A 383 19.93 11.30 -36.08
CA GLY A 383 21.09 11.38 -36.97
C GLY A 383 20.96 12.46 -38.07
N TRP A 384 19.82 13.12 -38.20
CA TRP A 384 19.61 14.18 -39.15
C TRP A 384 20.09 15.54 -38.63
N PRO A 385 20.52 16.47 -39.53
CA PRO A 385 20.92 17.79 -39.12
C PRO A 385 19.79 18.57 -38.42
N GLY A 386 20.12 19.28 -37.34
CA GLY A 386 19.22 20.24 -36.70
C GLY A 386 19.34 21.61 -37.35
N LEU A 387 18.29 22.43 -37.26
CA LEU A 387 18.25 23.82 -37.73
C LEU A 387 18.26 24.75 -36.53
N SER A 388 18.97 25.89 -36.66
CA SER A 388 18.85 26.99 -35.72
C SER A 388 18.55 28.31 -36.45
N ILE A 389 17.79 29.17 -35.80
CA ILE A 389 17.51 30.52 -36.24
C ILE A 389 17.90 31.46 -35.12
N GLY A 390 18.65 32.50 -35.45
CA GLY A 390 19.10 33.45 -34.46
C GLY A 390 19.00 34.89 -34.97
N TYR A 391 19.10 35.80 -34.04
CA TYR A 391 19.24 37.22 -34.24
C TYR A 391 20.47 37.68 -33.47
N PHE A 392 21.29 38.50 -34.12
CA PHE A 392 22.40 39.16 -33.45
C PHE A 392 22.29 40.66 -33.53
N ASN A 393 22.80 41.33 -32.52
CA ASN A 393 22.96 42.78 -32.47
C ASN A 393 24.33 43.09 -31.87
N GLN A 394 25.17 43.80 -32.61
CA GLN A 394 26.55 44.06 -32.20
C GLN A 394 26.99 45.51 -32.49
N SER A 395 27.98 46.01 -31.72
CA SER A 395 28.72 47.19 -32.05
C SER A 395 30.00 46.82 -32.84
N ILE A 396 30.52 47.76 -33.64
CA ILE A 396 31.81 47.69 -34.31
C ILE A 396 32.45 49.05 -34.10
N GLN A 397 33.23 49.23 -33.03
CA GLN A 397 33.79 50.53 -32.69
C GLN A 397 35.05 50.84 -33.48
N GLY A 398 35.16 52.07 -33.95
CA GLY A 398 36.33 52.56 -34.65
C GLY A 398 36.07 53.04 -36.08
N TRP A 399 37.13 53.43 -36.74
CA TRP A 399 37.09 53.89 -38.13
C TRP A 399 36.84 52.70 -39.07
N GLN A 400 35.75 52.77 -39.82
CA GLN A 400 35.37 51.77 -40.82
C GLN A 400 35.29 52.42 -42.19
N ARG A 401 35.77 51.72 -43.21
CA ARG A 401 35.70 52.21 -44.59
C ARG A 401 34.35 51.83 -45.23
N VAL A 402 33.50 52.80 -45.46
CA VAL A 402 32.19 52.64 -46.11
C VAL A 402 32.25 53.28 -47.49
N GLY A 403 32.48 52.49 -48.54
CA GLY A 403 32.74 52.94 -49.87
C GLY A 403 34.09 53.65 -49.95
N ASN A 404 34.11 54.96 -50.37
CA ASN A 404 35.31 55.81 -50.48
C ASN A 404 35.58 56.67 -49.23
N ASN A 405 34.71 56.62 -48.20
CA ASN A 405 34.81 57.44 -47.01
C ASN A 405 35.17 56.55 -45.78
N GLU A 406 35.96 57.12 -44.86
CA GLU A 406 36.18 56.58 -43.56
C GLU A 406 35.17 57.17 -42.58
N ILE A 407 34.37 56.38 -41.95
CA ILE A 407 33.35 56.75 -40.95
C ILE A 407 33.71 56.15 -39.63
N TYR A 408 33.68 56.91 -38.54
CA TYR A 408 33.84 56.46 -37.20
C TYR A 408 32.50 56.00 -36.64
N PHE A 409 32.43 54.74 -36.15
CA PHE A 409 31.27 54.21 -35.46
C PHE A 409 31.56 54.14 -33.97
N ASP A 410 30.61 54.58 -33.16
CA ASP A 410 30.70 54.48 -31.71
C ASP A 410 29.95 53.28 -31.13
N GLN A 411 29.91 53.13 -29.81
CA GLN A 411 29.23 52.03 -29.14
C GLN A 411 27.69 52.06 -29.34
N GLY A 412 27.12 53.21 -29.65
CA GLY A 412 25.71 53.41 -29.94
C GLY A 412 25.31 52.96 -31.35
N ASP A 413 26.26 52.88 -32.26
CA ASP A 413 26.01 52.39 -33.62
C ASP A 413 25.89 50.87 -33.61
N ARG A 414 24.67 50.37 -33.87
CA ARG A 414 24.33 48.94 -33.79
C ARG A 414 24.15 48.33 -35.17
N PHE A 415 24.78 47.17 -35.32
CA PHE A 415 24.64 46.34 -36.52
C PHE A 415 23.88 45.09 -36.13
N ASP A 416 22.83 44.74 -36.83
CA ASP A 416 21.98 43.60 -36.54
C ASP A 416 21.76 42.74 -37.78
N GLY A 417 21.37 41.49 -37.54
CA GLY A 417 21.10 40.55 -38.63
C GLY A 417 20.51 39.24 -38.14
N LEU A 418 20.08 38.46 -39.11
CA LEU A 418 19.58 37.12 -38.89
C LEU A 418 20.69 36.08 -39.10
N MET A 419 20.71 35.09 -38.22
CA MET A 419 21.60 33.94 -38.30
C MET A 419 20.80 32.68 -38.63
N PHE A 420 21.32 31.87 -39.53
CA PHE A 420 20.82 30.55 -39.85
C PHE A 420 21.94 29.56 -39.60
N GLY A 421 21.69 28.57 -38.70
CA GLY A 421 22.65 27.54 -38.35
C GLY A 421 22.16 26.17 -38.79
N LEU A 422 23.11 25.29 -39.12
CA LEU A 422 22.89 23.91 -39.44
C LEU A 422 23.77 23.06 -38.48
N LYS A 423 23.16 22.31 -37.57
CA LYS A 423 23.85 21.44 -36.65
C LYS A 423 23.98 20.04 -37.24
N ILE A 424 25.14 19.71 -37.74
CA ILE A 424 25.41 18.39 -38.38
C ILE A 424 26.09 17.46 -37.39
N PRO A 425 25.46 16.32 -36.99
CA PRO A 425 26.10 15.32 -36.14
C PRO A 425 27.19 14.61 -36.91
N LEU A 426 28.46 14.92 -36.64
CA LEU A 426 29.62 14.33 -37.35
C LEU A 426 29.95 12.92 -36.85
N TYR A 427 29.60 12.59 -35.58
CA TYR A 427 29.92 11.30 -34.98
C TYR A 427 28.81 10.27 -35.21
N ARG A 428 28.76 9.70 -36.42
CA ARG A 428 27.76 8.68 -36.79
C ARG A 428 27.83 7.40 -35.95
N ASN A 429 28.95 7.10 -35.29
CA ASN A 429 29.11 5.90 -34.46
C ASN A 429 28.19 5.92 -33.23
N LEU A 430 27.94 7.08 -32.62
CA LEU A 430 26.99 7.22 -31.51
C LEU A 430 25.56 6.89 -31.96
N VAL A 431 25.10 7.48 -33.06
CA VAL A 431 23.76 7.22 -33.61
C VAL A 431 23.61 5.73 -34.01
N HIS A 432 24.66 5.12 -34.62
CA HIS A 432 24.63 3.70 -34.96
C HIS A 432 24.53 2.81 -33.71
N GLY A 433 25.22 3.16 -32.63
CA GLY A 433 25.14 2.47 -31.33
C GLY A 433 23.72 2.50 -30.76
N GLU A 434 23.11 3.69 -30.69
CA GLU A 434 21.76 3.86 -30.17
C GLU A 434 20.71 3.15 -31.04
N VAL A 435 20.82 3.22 -32.37
CA VAL A 435 19.93 2.48 -33.28
C VAL A 435 20.08 0.96 -33.12
N LYS A 436 21.31 0.44 -32.96
CA LYS A 436 21.50 -0.99 -32.67
C LYS A 436 20.93 -1.38 -31.33
N SER A 437 21.16 -0.60 -30.29
CA SER A 437 20.57 -0.79 -28.96
C SER A 437 19.04 -0.82 -29.01
N ALA A 438 18.42 0.15 -29.68
CA ALA A 438 16.97 0.20 -29.86
C ALA A 438 16.42 -1.01 -30.64
N LYS A 439 17.17 -1.52 -31.66
CA LYS A 439 16.78 -2.75 -32.36
C LYS A 439 16.83 -3.98 -31.46
N ILE A 440 17.86 -4.10 -30.61
CA ILE A 440 17.93 -5.17 -29.61
C ILE A 440 16.75 -5.05 -28.64
N GLY A 441 16.32 -3.83 -28.31
CA GLY A 441 15.11 -3.59 -27.52
C GLY A 441 13.83 -4.18 -28.14
N ILE A 442 13.69 -4.17 -29.48
CA ILE A 442 12.58 -4.86 -30.16
C ILE A 442 12.66 -6.37 -29.91
N THR A 443 13.84 -6.98 -30.15
CA THR A 443 14.02 -8.42 -29.95
C THR A 443 13.72 -8.84 -28.50
N ILE A 444 14.14 -8.05 -27.51
CA ILE A 444 13.81 -8.30 -26.10
C ILE A 444 12.29 -8.25 -25.88
N ALA A 445 11.60 -7.25 -26.42
CA ALA A 445 10.16 -7.11 -26.27
C ALA A 445 9.38 -8.26 -26.96
N GLU A 446 9.84 -8.70 -28.13
CA GLU A 446 9.29 -9.87 -28.84
C GLU A 446 9.48 -11.16 -28.03
N GLN A 447 10.69 -11.41 -27.50
CA GLN A 447 10.94 -12.58 -26.66
C GLN A 447 10.12 -12.56 -25.36
N ASN A 448 9.92 -11.40 -24.75
CA ASN A 448 9.05 -11.24 -23.58
C ASN A 448 7.59 -11.53 -23.91
N PHE A 449 7.12 -11.11 -25.10
CA PHE A 449 5.77 -11.42 -25.57
C PHE A 449 5.60 -12.93 -25.77
N ASP A 450 6.49 -13.58 -26.53
CA ASP A 450 6.43 -15.01 -26.84
C ASP A 450 6.51 -15.87 -25.56
N GLU A 451 7.39 -15.52 -24.63
CA GLU A 451 7.51 -16.22 -23.35
C GLU A 451 6.25 -16.04 -22.49
N THR A 452 5.70 -14.83 -22.41
CA THR A 452 4.48 -14.58 -21.65
C THR A 452 3.29 -15.29 -22.26
N GLU A 453 3.14 -15.27 -23.59
CA GLU A 453 2.09 -15.99 -24.30
C GLU A 453 2.16 -17.50 -24.01
N ARG A 454 3.35 -18.08 -24.10
CA ARG A 454 3.58 -19.50 -23.78
C ARG A 454 3.22 -19.83 -22.34
N GLN A 455 3.61 -19.00 -21.38
CA GLN A 455 3.28 -19.19 -19.96
C GLN A 455 1.76 -19.11 -19.71
N LEU A 456 1.07 -18.16 -20.33
CA LEU A 456 -0.38 -18.04 -20.21
C LEU A 456 -1.11 -19.22 -20.83
N LEU A 457 -0.65 -19.77 -21.98
CA LEU A 457 -1.20 -20.99 -22.59
C LEU A 457 -1.02 -22.22 -21.69
N ILE A 458 0.17 -22.40 -21.12
CA ILE A 458 0.43 -23.47 -20.15
C ILE A 458 -0.51 -23.32 -18.95
N ARG A 459 -0.62 -22.10 -18.41
CA ARG A 459 -1.50 -21.82 -17.28
C ARG A 459 -2.97 -22.10 -17.58
N LEU A 460 -3.43 -21.74 -18.78
CA LEU A 460 -4.79 -22.03 -19.25
C LEU A 460 -5.07 -23.53 -19.25
N ASN A 461 -4.14 -24.33 -19.76
CA ASN A 461 -4.28 -25.79 -19.81
C ASN A 461 -4.27 -26.39 -18.39
N GLU A 462 -3.37 -25.95 -17.52
CA GLU A 462 -3.39 -26.36 -16.10
C GLU A 462 -4.74 -26.08 -15.43
N LEU A 463 -5.30 -24.88 -15.65
CA LEU A 463 -6.58 -24.51 -15.08
C LEU A 463 -7.72 -25.39 -15.58
N LYS A 464 -7.75 -25.68 -16.89
CA LYS A 464 -8.73 -26.63 -17.47
C LYS A 464 -8.63 -28.02 -16.82
N LEU A 465 -7.41 -28.55 -16.65
CA LEU A 465 -7.18 -29.83 -15.98
C LEU A 465 -7.62 -29.81 -14.50
N ARG A 466 -7.25 -28.76 -13.76
CA ARG A 466 -7.66 -28.58 -12.35
C ARG A 466 -9.19 -28.49 -12.21
N MET A 467 -9.85 -27.76 -13.10
CA MET A 467 -11.31 -27.65 -13.12
C MET A 467 -11.96 -28.99 -13.38
N ASN A 468 -11.49 -29.72 -14.40
CA ASN A 468 -12.02 -31.06 -14.71
C ASN A 468 -11.85 -32.04 -13.54
N THR A 469 -10.64 -32.09 -12.95
CA THR A 469 -10.36 -32.96 -11.79
C THR A 469 -11.27 -32.63 -10.61
N ASN A 470 -11.43 -31.35 -10.26
CA ASN A 470 -12.27 -30.96 -9.14
C ASN A 470 -13.78 -31.10 -9.47
N SER A 471 -14.19 -30.88 -10.72
CA SER A 471 -15.56 -31.16 -11.17
C SER A 471 -15.91 -32.65 -10.98
N ASN A 472 -15.01 -33.57 -11.36
CA ASN A 472 -15.22 -35.00 -11.17
C ASN A 472 -15.33 -35.38 -9.68
N LYS A 473 -14.49 -34.78 -8.82
CA LYS A 473 -14.62 -34.94 -7.36
C LYS A 473 -15.98 -34.44 -6.87
N LEU A 474 -16.38 -33.24 -7.26
CA LEU A 474 -17.66 -32.64 -6.86
C LEU A 474 -18.85 -33.49 -7.32
N ASN A 475 -18.80 -34.02 -8.52
CA ASN A 475 -19.85 -34.92 -9.05
C ASN A 475 -19.98 -36.17 -8.17
N TRP A 476 -18.87 -36.80 -7.77
CA TRP A 476 -18.88 -37.92 -6.84
C TRP A 476 -19.44 -37.55 -5.46
N TYR A 477 -18.97 -36.40 -4.88
CA TYR A 477 -19.50 -35.95 -3.59
C TYR A 477 -20.99 -35.63 -3.62
N ASN A 478 -21.45 -34.99 -4.68
CA ASN A 478 -22.89 -34.65 -4.85
C ASN A 478 -23.75 -35.89 -5.08
N ALA A 479 -23.25 -36.89 -5.85
CA ALA A 479 -23.99 -38.10 -6.13
C ALA A 479 -24.04 -39.09 -4.96
N LYS A 480 -22.98 -39.22 -4.19
CA LYS A 480 -22.86 -40.27 -3.17
C LYS A 480 -22.16 -39.84 -1.89
N GLY A 481 -21.09 -39.03 -2.00
CA GLY A 481 -20.19 -38.75 -0.87
C GLY A 481 -20.88 -38.09 0.34
N LYS A 482 -21.77 -37.14 0.08
CA LYS A 482 -22.56 -36.45 1.12
C LYS A 482 -23.52 -37.40 1.83
N ASP A 483 -24.21 -38.23 1.07
CA ASP A 483 -25.15 -39.21 1.66
C ASP A 483 -24.42 -40.28 2.45
N TYR A 484 -23.28 -40.76 1.95
CA TYR A 484 -22.46 -41.71 2.71
C TYR A 484 -21.92 -41.11 4.01
N ALA A 485 -21.43 -39.88 3.97
CA ALA A 485 -20.96 -39.19 5.18
C ALA A 485 -22.10 -39.02 6.22
N ARG A 486 -23.29 -38.65 5.79
CA ARG A 486 -24.48 -38.53 6.64
C ARG A 486 -24.89 -39.89 7.21
N THR A 487 -25.02 -40.93 6.37
CA THR A 487 -25.38 -42.28 6.78
C THR A 487 -24.39 -42.85 7.82
N ILE A 488 -23.08 -42.65 7.59
CA ILE A 488 -22.04 -43.07 8.55
C ILE A 488 -22.25 -42.40 9.91
N ALA A 489 -22.49 -41.09 9.94
CA ALA A 489 -22.67 -40.34 11.18
C ALA A 489 -23.93 -40.74 11.95
N GLU A 490 -25.05 -40.95 11.22
CA GLU A 490 -26.34 -41.37 11.80
C GLU A 490 -26.29 -42.79 12.32
N ASP A 491 -25.79 -43.75 11.52
CA ASP A 491 -25.69 -45.17 11.90
C ASP A 491 -24.69 -45.38 13.05
N ALA A 492 -23.51 -44.77 12.99
CA ALA A 492 -22.54 -44.85 14.08
C ALA A 492 -23.13 -44.32 15.40
N SER A 493 -23.86 -43.21 15.36
CA SER A 493 -24.49 -42.63 16.55
C SER A 493 -25.63 -43.51 17.10
N LEU A 494 -26.36 -44.22 16.24
CA LEU A 494 -27.39 -45.17 16.64
C LEU A 494 -26.78 -46.42 17.26
N ARG A 495 -25.78 -47.03 16.62
CA ARG A 495 -25.09 -48.25 17.11
C ARG A 495 -24.38 -48.02 18.41
N LEU A 496 -23.73 -46.85 18.60
CA LEU A 496 -23.15 -46.54 19.92
C LEU A 496 -24.21 -46.49 21.01
N ARG A 497 -25.38 -45.89 20.74
CA ARG A 497 -26.49 -45.83 21.72
C ARG A 497 -27.05 -47.22 22.08
N ASN A 498 -27.07 -48.14 21.09
CA ASN A 498 -27.55 -49.49 21.28
C ASN A 498 -26.47 -50.41 21.93
N GLY A 499 -25.21 -49.98 22.01
CA GLY A 499 -24.11 -50.81 22.50
C GLY A 499 -23.52 -51.75 21.46
N ASP A 500 -23.87 -51.61 20.19
CA ASP A 500 -23.41 -52.48 19.09
C ASP A 500 -21.96 -52.19 18.66
N ILE A 501 -21.46 -50.97 18.94
CA ILE A 501 -20.07 -50.55 18.69
C ILE A 501 -19.50 -49.88 19.93
N ASP A 502 -18.19 -49.95 20.07
CA ASP A 502 -17.45 -49.28 21.14
C ASP A 502 -17.15 -47.80 20.81
N TYR A 503 -16.59 -47.10 21.77
CA TYR A 503 -16.26 -45.67 21.63
C TYR A 503 -15.18 -45.39 20.58
N LEU A 504 -14.22 -46.28 20.42
CA LEU A 504 -13.13 -46.14 19.45
C LEU A 504 -13.68 -46.30 18.04
N GLN A 505 -14.51 -47.31 17.78
CA GLN A 505 -15.16 -47.56 16.49
C GLN A 505 -16.05 -46.41 16.11
N TRP A 506 -16.84 -45.88 17.04
CA TRP A 506 -17.66 -44.68 16.81
C TRP A 506 -16.83 -43.46 16.40
N THR A 507 -15.72 -43.19 17.11
CA THR A 507 -14.85 -42.05 16.83
C THR A 507 -14.27 -42.15 15.42
N ILE A 508 -13.76 -43.33 15.01
CA ILE A 508 -13.22 -43.57 13.67
C ILE A 508 -14.27 -43.26 12.58
N LEU A 509 -15.50 -43.72 12.77
CA LEU A 509 -16.59 -43.49 11.81
C LEU A 509 -16.99 -42.01 11.75
N MET A 510 -17.07 -41.34 12.90
CA MET A 510 -17.40 -39.90 12.95
C MET A 510 -16.32 -39.03 12.32
N VAL A 511 -15.03 -39.30 12.61
CA VAL A 511 -13.89 -38.63 11.98
C VAL A 511 -13.99 -38.80 10.47
N LYS A 512 -14.24 -40.02 9.97
CA LYS A 512 -14.36 -40.29 8.53
C LYS A 512 -15.51 -39.51 7.87
N SER A 513 -16.64 -39.39 8.55
CA SER A 513 -17.76 -38.59 8.09
C SER A 513 -17.40 -37.11 7.97
N ILE A 514 -16.77 -36.53 9.02
CA ILE A 514 -16.39 -35.10 9.04
C ILE A 514 -15.31 -34.81 8.01
N GLU A 515 -14.27 -35.64 7.90
CA GLU A 515 -13.23 -35.51 6.86
C GLU A 515 -13.80 -35.51 5.45
N THR A 516 -14.78 -36.39 5.18
CA THR A 516 -15.44 -36.45 3.88
C THR A 516 -16.16 -35.13 3.56
N GLN A 517 -16.79 -34.49 4.55
CA GLN A 517 -17.45 -33.20 4.39
C GLN A 517 -16.40 -32.06 4.20
N LEU A 518 -15.29 -32.08 4.93
CA LEU A 518 -14.19 -31.11 4.75
C LEU A 518 -13.59 -31.22 3.34
N GLN A 519 -13.35 -32.46 2.87
CA GLN A 519 -12.83 -32.70 1.51
C GLN A 519 -13.77 -32.20 0.42
N TYR A 520 -15.09 -32.27 0.64
CA TYR A 520 -16.06 -31.65 -0.28
C TYR A 520 -15.90 -30.12 -0.33
N ILE A 521 -15.78 -29.46 0.81
CA ILE A 521 -15.58 -27.99 0.89
C ILE A 521 -14.29 -27.61 0.18
N ASP A 522 -13.20 -28.37 0.37
CA ASP A 522 -11.93 -28.13 -0.31
C ASP A 522 -12.02 -28.31 -1.83
N ALA A 523 -12.68 -29.38 -2.29
CA ALA A 523 -12.89 -29.62 -3.71
C ALA A 523 -13.68 -28.48 -4.36
N LEU A 524 -14.70 -27.96 -3.68
CA LEU A 524 -15.50 -26.82 -4.13
C LEU A 524 -14.66 -25.53 -4.18
N LEU A 525 -13.86 -25.27 -3.17
CA LEU A 525 -12.95 -24.13 -3.15
C LEU A 525 -11.93 -24.21 -4.30
N HIS A 526 -11.29 -25.37 -4.48
CA HIS A 526 -10.31 -25.55 -5.55
C HIS A 526 -10.93 -25.40 -6.94
N TYR A 527 -12.16 -25.87 -7.14
CA TYR A 527 -12.89 -25.64 -8.38
C TYR A 527 -13.16 -24.15 -8.62
N ARG A 528 -13.69 -23.44 -7.62
CA ARG A 528 -13.99 -22.01 -7.70
C ARG A 528 -12.73 -21.17 -7.95
N VAL A 529 -11.64 -21.47 -7.27
CA VAL A 529 -10.35 -20.80 -7.48
C VAL A 529 -9.85 -21.01 -8.92
N ALA A 530 -9.86 -22.24 -9.41
CA ALA A 530 -9.44 -22.53 -10.78
C ALA A 530 -10.36 -21.84 -11.81
N TYR A 531 -11.67 -21.81 -11.54
CA TYR A 531 -12.66 -21.15 -12.38
C TYR A 531 -12.45 -19.62 -12.43
N ILE A 532 -12.20 -18.96 -11.31
CA ILE A 532 -11.93 -17.50 -11.26
C ILE A 532 -10.67 -17.17 -12.05
N HIS A 533 -9.58 -17.92 -11.85
CA HIS A 533 -8.35 -17.75 -12.63
C HIS A 533 -8.58 -17.96 -14.13
N TYR A 534 -9.40 -18.95 -14.50
CA TYR A 534 -9.76 -19.19 -15.89
C TYR A 534 -10.53 -18.00 -16.49
N GLN A 535 -11.51 -17.45 -15.78
CA GLN A 535 -12.30 -16.31 -16.24
C GLN A 535 -11.44 -15.03 -16.34
N SER A 536 -10.48 -14.86 -15.44
CA SER A 536 -9.50 -13.78 -15.50
C SER A 536 -8.62 -13.93 -16.74
N LEU A 537 -8.03 -15.10 -16.97
CA LEU A 537 -7.18 -15.36 -18.14
C LEU A 537 -7.92 -15.16 -19.48
N THR A 538 -9.20 -15.44 -19.52
CA THR A 538 -10.03 -15.29 -20.74
C THR A 538 -10.68 -13.92 -20.88
N GLY A 539 -10.33 -12.96 -19.99
CA GLY A 539 -10.75 -11.56 -20.07
C GLY A 539 -12.23 -11.32 -19.73
N LYS A 540 -12.86 -12.22 -18.96
CA LYS A 540 -14.27 -12.11 -18.56
C LYS A 540 -14.46 -11.42 -17.20
N ILE A 541 -13.37 -11.13 -16.46
CA ILE A 541 -13.38 -10.39 -15.17
C ILE A 541 -12.98 -8.93 -15.37
#